data_98a508dbdbf2ef16257992e184b6a4eb
#
_entry.id   98a508dbdbf2ef16257992e184b6a4eb
#
_cell.length_a   1.000
_cell.length_b   1.000
_cell.length_c   1.000
_cell.angle_alpha   90.00
_cell.angle_beta   90.00
_cell.angle_gamma   90.00
#
_symmetry.space_group_name_H-M   'P 1'
#
loop_
_entity.id
_entity.type
_entity.pdbx_description
1 polymer ?
#
loop_
_entity_poly.entity_id
_entity_poly.type
_entity_poly.pdbx_seq_one_letter_code
_entity_poly.pdbx_strand_id
1 'polypeptide(L)'
;AMALARRKGIDSPVPTLVKMLDLPNTETRYGACRALAQFRGKAAPAVPALQKNLKHDDLWMRVHAAQTLAAIGQSAMSTLPELLTMVAKGATKEDPRAMEQRYLSFALFNARGGMLSRSLNGVDRELLYKAVKAGLKNEDGRARGSYSSIYTKLSLEELKPILPDIYRAIIEPSPSGIMFADQIQTAGLELFAKHRISEGIELTAAYAKNMKPHASEHRIKTVMTLMKSYGAHSQRAIPILENAIDYFDNREPDFPKRLSKQKAQTVRDTIKEIKTSTNRPKLISIKSFL
;
A
#
# COMPACT_ATOMS: atom_id res chain seq x y z
N ALA A 1 -14.86 20.65 19.62
CA ALA A 1 -13.67 21.32 19.05
C ALA A 1 -13.85 21.68 17.57
N MET A 2 -14.36 20.77 16.72
CA MET A 2 -14.52 21.04 15.28
C MET A 2 -15.51 22.14 14.94
N ALA A 3 -16.64 22.24 15.66
CA ALA A 3 -17.64 23.28 15.43
C ALA A 3 -17.09 24.71 15.75
N LEU A 4 -16.21 24.80 16.73
CA LEU A 4 -15.58 26.05 17.13
C LEU A 4 -14.51 26.55 16.16
N ALA A 5 -13.77 25.65 15.51
CA ALA A 5 -12.70 26.01 14.58
C ALA A 5 -13.17 26.70 13.28
N ARG A 6 -14.47 26.68 12.99
CA ARG A 6 -15.06 27.31 11.79
C ARG A 6 -15.61 28.73 12.03
N ARG A 7 -15.69 29.21 13.26
CA ARG A 7 -16.11 30.56 13.58
C ARG A 7 -14.96 31.56 13.44
N LYS A 8 -15.10 32.55 12.58
CA LYS A 8 -14.17 33.71 12.50
C LYS A 8 -14.17 34.41 13.88
N GLY A 9 -12.98 34.63 14.45
CA GLY A 9 -12.82 35.39 15.71
C GLY A 9 -12.64 34.53 16.98
N ILE A 10 -12.53 33.21 16.89
CA ILE A 10 -12.17 32.35 18.03
C ILE A 10 -10.70 32.02 17.94
N ASP A 11 -9.98 32.15 19.06
CA ASP A 11 -8.59 31.72 19.19
C ASP A 11 -8.43 30.23 18.83
N SER A 12 -7.33 29.93 18.16
CA SER A 12 -7.04 28.56 17.75
C SER A 12 -7.05 27.62 18.96
N PRO A 13 -7.80 26.52 18.96
CA PRO A 13 -7.78 25.56 20.06
C PRO A 13 -6.50 24.72 20.13
N VAL A 14 -5.58 24.87 19.16
CA VAL A 14 -4.32 24.10 19.09
C VAL A 14 -3.48 24.26 20.37
N PRO A 15 -3.24 25.46 20.94
CA PRO A 15 -2.47 25.57 22.19
C PRO A 15 -3.07 24.82 23.36
N THR A 16 -4.40 24.83 23.49
CA THR A 16 -5.10 24.07 24.54
C THR A 16 -4.96 22.58 24.31
N LEU A 17 -5.12 22.11 23.06
CA LEU A 17 -4.95 20.69 22.72
C LEU A 17 -3.52 20.21 22.96
N VAL A 18 -2.51 21.06 22.72
CA VAL A 18 -1.11 20.75 23.05
C VAL A 18 -0.93 20.51 24.54
N LYS A 19 -1.48 21.39 25.39
CA LYS A 19 -1.43 21.20 26.87
C LYS A 19 -2.13 19.89 27.29
N MET A 20 -3.18 19.47 26.58
CA MET A 20 -3.89 18.22 26.87
C MET A 20 -3.08 16.96 26.57
N LEU A 21 -2.01 17.05 25.78
CA LEU A 21 -1.12 15.91 25.51
C LEU A 21 -0.29 15.47 26.73
N ASP A 22 -0.12 16.35 27.71
CA ASP A 22 0.66 16.08 28.93
C ASP A 22 -0.23 15.75 30.16
N LEU A 23 -1.58 15.72 29.99
CA LEU A 23 -2.47 15.40 31.09
C LEU A 23 -2.37 13.91 31.49
N PRO A 24 -2.61 13.57 32.78
CA PRO A 24 -2.47 12.19 33.26
C PRO A 24 -3.45 11.21 32.59
N ASN A 25 -4.65 11.68 32.24
CA ASN A 25 -5.70 10.82 31.67
C ASN A 25 -5.39 10.45 30.20
N THR A 26 -5.20 9.18 29.95
CA THR A 26 -4.83 8.63 28.64
C THR A 26 -5.87 8.91 27.56
N GLU A 27 -7.18 8.77 27.86
CA GLU A 27 -8.25 9.06 26.90
C GLU A 27 -8.26 10.54 26.50
N THR A 28 -7.95 11.43 27.42
CA THR A 28 -7.81 12.88 27.13
C THR A 28 -6.66 13.12 26.15
N ARG A 29 -5.51 12.46 26.34
CA ARG A 29 -4.36 12.55 25.41
C ARG A 29 -4.69 12.00 24.03
N TYR A 30 -5.37 10.86 23.95
CA TYR A 30 -5.84 10.31 22.68
C TYR A 30 -6.84 11.25 21.99
N GLY A 31 -7.76 11.83 22.76
CA GLY A 31 -8.70 12.83 22.29
C GLY A 31 -8.01 14.07 21.71
N ALA A 32 -6.97 14.55 22.38
CA ALA A 32 -6.16 15.66 21.92
C ALA A 32 -5.44 15.35 20.60
N CYS A 33 -4.82 14.17 20.48
CA CYS A 33 -4.20 13.72 19.24
C CYS A 33 -5.22 13.67 18.08
N ARG A 34 -6.37 13.04 18.29
CA ARG A 34 -7.43 12.97 17.26
C ARG A 34 -7.93 14.37 16.86
N ALA A 35 -8.08 15.28 17.80
CA ALA A 35 -8.48 16.64 17.52
C ALA A 35 -7.40 17.40 16.73
N LEU A 36 -6.13 17.33 17.14
CA LEU A 36 -5.00 17.96 16.45
C LEU A 36 -4.87 17.46 15.01
N ALA A 37 -5.05 16.16 14.75
CA ALA A 37 -5.00 15.59 13.41
C ALA A 37 -6.00 16.25 12.45
N GLN A 38 -7.15 16.73 12.94
CA GLN A 38 -8.16 17.40 12.10
C GLN A 38 -7.71 18.82 11.66
N PHE A 39 -6.82 19.44 12.42
CA PHE A 39 -6.27 20.75 12.06
C PHE A 39 -5.17 20.67 11.02
N ARG A 40 -4.64 19.46 10.74
CA ARG A 40 -3.60 19.23 9.73
C ARG A 40 -2.41 20.20 9.92
N GLY A 41 -1.92 20.82 8.86
CA GLY A 41 -0.80 21.79 8.93
C GLY A 41 -0.99 22.94 9.92
N LYS A 42 -2.23 23.30 10.27
CA LYS A 42 -2.49 24.32 11.32
C LYS A 42 -2.09 23.86 12.72
N ALA A 43 -1.94 22.54 12.93
CA ALA A 43 -1.44 21.96 14.17
C ALA A 43 0.09 21.85 14.22
N ALA A 44 0.83 22.49 13.31
CA ALA A 44 2.30 22.52 13.32
C ALA A 44 2.91 22.86 14.71
N PRO A 45 2.35 23.79 15.52
CA PRO A 45 2.86 24.06 16.87
C PRO A 45 2.84 22.85 17.81
N ALA A 46 2.05 21.80 17.50
CA ALA A 46 1.99 20.56 18.30
C ALA A 46 3.12 19.57 18.00
N VAL A 47 3.90 19.78 16.93
CA VAL A 47 4.93 18.82 16.49
C VAL A 47 5.93 18.45 17.60
N PRO A 48 6.51 19.38 18.37
CA PRO A 48 7.47 19.02 19.43
C PRO A 48 6.85 18.14 20.54
N ALA A 49 5.61 18.46 20.96
CA ALA A 49 4.91 17.70 21.99
C ALA A 49 4.52 16.30 21.48
N LEU A 50 4.06 16.20 20.22
CA LEU A 50 3.75 14.91 19.59
C LEU A 50 5.00 14.06 19.39
N GLN A 51 6.13 14.66 19.01
CA GLN A 51 7.41 13.94 18.86
C GLN A 51 7.88 13.36 20.19
N LYS A 52 7.76 14.11 21.30
CA LYS A 52 8.01 13.58 22.64
C LYS A 52 7.17 12.33 22.92
N ASN A 53 5.91 12.34 22.52
CA ASN A 53 4.98 11.22 22.71
C ASN A 53 5.25 10.00 21.80
N LEU A 54 6.12 10.09 20.81
CA LEU A 54 6.58 8.91 20.05
C LEU A 54 7.42 7.94 20.92
N LYS A 55 7.93 8.41 22.07
CA LYS A 55 8.73 7.64 23.03
C LYS A 55 7.94 7.18 24.26
N HIS A 56 6.62 7.38 24.26
CA HIS A 56 5.76 7.02 25.39
C HIS A 56 5.71 5.50 25.58
N ASP A 57 5.61 5.02 26.82
CA ASP A 57 5.52 3.58 27.13
C ASP A 57 4.25 2.94 26.54
N ASP A 58 3.15 3.66 26.56
CA ASP A 58 1.89 3.22 25.97
C ASP A 58 1.98 3.19 24.43
N LEU A 59 1.82 2.02 23.85
CA LEU A 59 1.81 1.77 22.41
C LEU A 59 0.80 2.66 21.67
N TRP A 60 -0.41 2.76 22.21
CA TRP A 60 -1.46 3.53 21.55
C TRP A 60 -1.20 5.04 21.59
N MET A 61 -0.53 5.53 22.63
CA MET A 61 -0.09 6.93 22.66
C MET A 61 0.92 7.20 21.54
N ARG A 62 1.91 6.31 21.35
CA ARG A 62 2.86 6.42 20.23
C ARG A 62 2.15 6.38 18.89
N VAL A 63 1.20 5.46 18.70
CA VAL A 63 0.40 5.35 17.46
C VAL A 63 -0.40 6.62 17.20
N HIS A 64 -1.10 7.16 18.18
CA HIS A 64 -1.89 8.38 18.02
C HIS A 64 -0.99 9.60 17.72
N ALA A 65 0.15 9.72 18.39
CA ALA A 65 1.12 10.78 18.12
C ALA A 65 1.64 10.69 16.68
N ALA A 66 2.05 9.50 16.23
CA ALA A 66 2.55 9.28 14.88
C ALA A 66 1.49 9.56 13.80
N GLN A 67 0.25 9.09 14.00
CA GLN A 67 -0.86 9.37 13.09
C GLN A 67 -1.16 10.88 13.00
N THR A 68 -1.05 11.59 14.13
CA THR A 68 -1.26 13.04 14.17
C THR A 68 -0.15 13.78 13.43
N LEU A 69 1.12 13.39 13.64
CA LEU A 69 2.27 13.93 12.89
C LEU A 69 2.11 13.69 11.38
N ALA A 70 1.71 12.49 11.00
CA ALA A 70 1.43 12.18 9.59
C ALA A 70 0.28 13.03 9.01
N ALA A 71 -0.76 13.31 9.79
CA ALA A 71 -1.87 14.17 9.40
C ALA A 71 -1.48 15.65 9.28
N ILE A 72 -0.54 16.13 10.12
CA ILE A 72 0.06 17.47 10.02
C ILE A 72 0.83 17.60 8.71
N GLY A 73 1.48 16.52 8.27
CA GLY A 73 2.11 16.44 6.96
C GLY A 73 3.41 17.24 6.85
N GLN A 74 3.52 18.11 5.85
CA GLN A 74 4.76 18.82 5.51
C GLN A 74 5.43 19.52 6.71
N SER A 75 4.66 20.11 7.60
CA SER A 75 5.22 20.81 8.79
C SER A 75 5.79 19.85 9.84
N ALA A 76 5.55 18.54 9.72
CA ALA A 76 6.08 17.50 10.59
C ALA A 76 7.14 16.63 9.90
N MET A 77 7.63 16.98 8.72
CA MET A 77 8.61 16.18 7.97
C MET A 77 9.92 15.94 8.72
N SER A 78 10.30 16.81 9.63
CA SER A 78 11.47 16.61 10.51
C SER A 78 11.37 15.37 11.39
N THR A 79 10.15 14.86 11.65
CA THR A 79 9.91 13.66 12.45
C THR A 79 9.93 12.37 11.62
N LEU A 80 9.97 12.47 10.30
CA LEU A 80 9.88 11.31 9.40
C LEU A 80 10.98 10.26 9.64
N PRO A 81 12.27 10.61 9.89
CA PRO A 81 13.28 9.60 10.18
C PRO A 81 12.92 8.73 11.39
N GLU A 82 12.38 9.35 12.46
CA GLU A 82 11.93 8.63 13.65
C GLU A 82 10.73 7.73 13.34
N LEU A 83 9.74 8.23 12.60
CA LEU A 83 8.57 7.46 12.17
C LEU A 83 8.95 6.25 11.28
N LEU A 84 9.87 6.42 10.32
CA LEU A 84 10.37 5.32 9.51
C LEU A 84 11.14 4.28 10.34
N THR A 85 11.91 4.73 11.33
CA THR A 85 12.60 3.85 12.27
C THR A 85 11.62 3.02 13.10
N MET A 86 10.51 3.61 13.56
CA MET A 86 9.44 2.89 14.26
C MET A 86 8.80 1.82 13.36
N VAL A 87 8.50 2.15 12.09
CA VAL A 87 8.00 1.17 11.13
C VAL A 87 8.99 0.03 10.90
N ALA A 88 10.29 0.33 10.84
CA ALA A 88 11.33 -0.67 10.59
C ALA A 88 11.52 -1.68 11.73
N LYS A 89 11.08 -1.38 12.95
CA LYS A 89 11.17 -2.31 14.10
C LYS A 89 10.37 -3.59 13.89
N GLY A 90 9.20 -3.50 13.25
CA GLY A 90 8.30 -4.64 13.08
C GLY A 90 7.70 -5.14 14.39
N ALA A 91 7.50 -6.46 14.51
CA ALA A 91 7.00 -7.10 15.74
C ALA A 91 8.05 -7.07 16.85
N THR A 92 7.61 -6.85 18.09
CA THR A 92 8.42 -6.90 19.31
C THR A 92 7.74 -7.81 20.34
N LYS A 93 8.39 -8.04 21.49
CA LYS A 93 7.77 -8.81 22.60
C LYS A 93 6.51 -8.13 23.13
N GLU A 94 6.54 -6.80 23.20
CA GLU A 94 5.44 -5.95 23.69
C GLU A 94 4.35 -5.74 22.63
N ASP A 95 4.69 -5.90 21.37
CA ASP A 95 3.78 -5.78 20.22
C ASP A 95 4.01 -6.95 19.22
N PRO A 96 3.65 -8.19 19.61
CA PRO A 96 3.93 -9.38 18.79
C PRO A 96 3.17 -9.39 17.46
N ARG A 97 2.11 -8.60 17.33
CA ARG A 97 1.33 -8.44 16.08
C ARG A 97 1.75 -7.24 15.26
N ALA A 98 2.82 -6.54 15.65
CA ALA A 98 3.30 -5.33 14.98
C ALA A 98 2.19 -4.30 14.72
N MET A 99 1.35 -4.05 15.74
CA MET A 99 0.23 -3.10 15.63
C MET A 99 0.74 -1.68 15.41
N GLU A 100 1.81 -1.28 16.10
CA GLU A 100 2.46 0.02 15.88
C GLU A 100 2.87 0.18 14.42
N GLN A 101 3.63 -0.77 13.87
CA GLN A 101 4.03 -0.78 12.47
C GLN A 101 2.82 -0.71 11.53
N ARG A 102 1.77 -1.50 11.81
CA ARG A 102 0.55 -1.56 11.00
C ARG A 102 -0.12 -0.20 10.85
N TYR A 103 -0.33 0.49 11.97
CA TYR A 103 -0.99 1.80 11.97
C TYR A 103 -0.10 2.90 11.37
N LEU A 104 1.20 2.85 11.63
CA LEU A 104 2.17 3.77 11.04
C LEU A 104 2.31 3.57 9.53
N SER A 105 2.34 2.32 9.07
CA SER A 105 2.35 2.02 7.63
C SER A 105 1.20 2.71 6.90
N PHE A 106 0.00 2.62 7.47
CA PHE A 106 -1.16 3.30 6.91
C PHE A 106 -1.02 4.83 6.98
N ALA A 107 -0.58 5.38 8.10
CA ALA A 107 -0.43 6.82 8.29
C ALA A 107 0.60 7.43 7.34
N LEU A 108 1.69 6.72 7.05
CA LEU A 108 2.77 7.22 6.20
C LEU A 108 2.52 6.94 4.71
N PHE A 109 2.06 5.74 4.35
CA PHE A 109 2.09 5.24 2.98
C PHE A 109 0.71 5.15 2.31
N ASN A 110 -0.41 5.39 3.00
CA ASN A 110 -1.72 5.35 2.35
C ASN A 110 -1.80 6.33 1.18
N ALA A 111 -2.16 5.83 0.00
CA ALA A 111 -2.24 6.62 -1.23
C ALA A 111 -3.20 7.84 -1.14
N ARG A 112 -4.25 7.75 -0.32
CA ARG A 112 -5.30 8.79 -0.21
C ARG A 112 -5.02 9.88 0.82
N GLY A 113 -3.91 9.85 1.53
CA GLY A 113 -3.64 10.86 2.56
C GLY A 113 -2.49 10.54 3.49
N GLY A 114 -1.69 9.52 3.21
CA GLY A 114 -0.47 9.25 3.97
C GLY A 114 0.56 10.37 3.79
N MET A 115 1.43 10.54 4.77
CA MET A 115 2.45 11.59 4.80
C MET A 115 3.34 11.57 3.55
N LEU A 116 3.65 10.38 3.03
CA LEU A 116 4.46 10.14 1.83
C LEU A 116 3.63 9.94 0.54
N SER A 117 2.32 10.17 0.60
CA SER A 117 1.43 9.93 -0.53
C SER A 117 1.70 10.83 -1.74
N ARG A 118 2.26 12.02 -1.54
CA ARG A 118 2.48 12.99 -2.61
C ARG A 118 3.90 13.00 -3.15
N SER A 119 4.91 12.91 -2.29
CA SER A 119 6.32 13.02 -2.68
C SER A 119 7.22 12.22 -1.75
N LEU A 120 8.37 11.80 -2.28
CA LEU A 120 9.49 11.21 -1.54
C LEU A 120 10.72 12.13 -1.54
N ASN A 121 10.54 13.42 -1.90
CA ASN A 121 11.65 14.38 -1.90
C ASN A 121 12.20 14.58 -0.48
N GLY A 122 13.51 14.54 -0.33
CA GLY A 122 14.18 14.68 0.96
C GLY A 122 14.05 13.50 1.92
N VAL A 123 13.42 12.40 1.47
CA VAL A 123 13.31 11.17 2.27
C VAL A 123 14.60 10.37 2.18
N ASP A 124 15.17 10.01 3.32
CA ASP A 124 16.30 9.10 3.40
C ASP A 124 15.93 7.73 2.82
N ARG A 125 16.62 7.31 1.77
CA ARG A 125 16.31 6.08 1.04
C ARG A 125 16.66 4.82 1.85
N GLU A 126 17.70 4.84 2.65
CA GLU A 126 18.09 3.70 3.49
C GLU A 126 17.03 3.43 4.56
N LEU A 127 16.56 4.46 5.25
CA LEU A 127 15.48 4.34 6.22
C LEU A 127 14.17 3.93 5.56
N LEU A 128 13.86 4.50 4.39
CA LEU A 128 12.67 4.12 3.61
C LEU A 128 12.69 2.64 3.26
N TYR A 129 13.82 2.12 2.73
CA TYR A 129 13.93 0.71 2.35
C TYR A 129 13.83 -0.22 3.55
N LYS A 130 14.45 0.13 4.69
CA LYS A 130 14.32 -0.63 5.94
C LYS A 130 12.85 -0.72 6.38
N ALA A 131 12.15 0.41 6.37
CA ALA A 131 10.74 0.47 6.74
C ALA A 131 9.86 -0.34 5.78
N VAL A 132 10.07 -0.22 4.46
CA VAL A 132 9.32 -0.96 3.44
C VAL A 132 9.56 -2.47 3.55
N LYS A 133 10.81 -2.91 3.66
CA LYS A 133 11.16 -4.33 3.82
C LYS A 133 10.53 -4.96 5.06
N ALA A 134 10.57 -4.24 6.18
CA ALA A 134 9.91 -4.69 7.41
C ALA A 134 8.38 -4.74 7.27
N GLY A 135 7.81 -3.68 6.70
CA GLY A 135 6.35 -3.54 6.56
C GLY A 135 5.72 -4.51 5.56
N LEU A 136 6.43 -4.89 4.49
CA LEU A 136 5.99 -5.92 3.55
C LEU A 136 5.92 -7.32 4.18
N LYS A 137 6.52 -7.52 5.35
CA LYS A 137 6.42 -8.76 6.15
C LYS A 137 5.29 -8.72 7.18
N ASN A 138 4.62 -7.57 7.37
CA ASN A 138 3.53 -7.47 8.34
C ASN A 138 2.43 -8.51 8.05
N GLU A 139 1.79 -9.05 9.08
CA GLU A 139 0.71 -10.02 8.92
C GLU A 139 -0.54 -9.46 8.22
N ASP A 140 -0.72 -8.16 8.29
CA ASP A 140 -1.93 -7.50 7.79
C ASP A 140 -1.79 -7.04 6.34
N GLY A 141 -2.67 -7.55 5.48
CA GLY A 141 -2.69 -7.22 4.04
C GLY A 141 -2.95 -5.75 3.74
N ARG A 142 -3.66 -5.03 4.62
CA ARG A 142 -3.88 -3.59 4.48
C ARG A 142 -2.60 -2.80 4.76
N ALA A 143 -1.83 -3.22 5.78
CA ALA A 143 -0.53 -2.63 6.06
C ALA A 143 0.41 -2.83 4.88
N ARG A 144 0.56 -4.08 4.40
CA ARG A 144 1.35 -4.39 3.19
C ARG A 144 0.90 -3.57 1.97
N GLY A 145 -0.41 -3.51 1.71
CA GLY A 145 -0.98 -2.78 0.58
C GLY A 145 -0.68 -1.27 0.59
N SER A 146 -0.49 -0.67 1.76
CA SER A 146 -0.19 0.76 1.88
C SER A 146 1.11 1.14 1.16
N TYR A 147 2.12 0.26 1.16
CA TYR A 147 3.42 0.52 0.50
C TYR A 147 3.34 0.63 -1.02
N SER A 148 2.29 0.13 -1.64
CA SER A 148 2.08 0.24 -3.08
C SER A 148 2.10 1.70 -3.58
N SER A 149 1.75 2.64 -2.72
CA SER A 149 1.70 4.08 -3.05
C SER A 149 3.05 4.68 -3.45
N ILE A 150 4.16 4.07 -3.07
CA ILE A 150 5.50 4.57 -3.41
C ILE A 150 6.06 3.96 -4.70
N TYR A 151 5.49 2.87 -5.23
CA TYR A 151 6.04 2.17 -6.38
C TYR A 151 6.15 3.05 -7.62
N THR A 152 5.19 3.94 -7.83
CA THR A 152 5.17 4.87 -8.97
C THR A 152 6.09 6.08 -8.78
N LYS A 153 6.57 6.32 -7.56
CA LYS A 153 7.42 7.47 -7.19
C LYS A 153 8.92 7.16 -7.22
N LEU A 154 9.27 5.90 -7.39
CA LEU A 154 10.64 5.42 -7.45
C LEU A 154 10.97 4.98 -8.87
N SER A 155 12.18 5.29 -9.33
CA SER A 155 12.75 4.73 -10.54
C SER A 155 13.04 3.23 -10.37
N LEU A 156 13.32 2.52 -11.46
CA LEU A 156 13.69 1.10 -11.36
C LEU A 156 14.95 0.89 -10.52
N GLU A 157 15.94 1.78 -10.64
CA GLU A 157 17.17 1.71 -9.85
C GLU A 157 16.90 1.85 -8.35
N GLU A 158 16.03 2.79 -7.98
CA GLU A 158 15.62 2.98 -6.59
C GLU A 158 14.75 1.83 -6.05
N LEU A 159 14.05 1.11 -6.94
CA LEU A 159 13.23 -0.05 -6.57
C LEU A 159 14.06 -1.33 -6.37
N LYS A 160 15.22 -1.47 -7.04
CA LYS A 160 16.05 -2.67 -6.98
C LYS A 160 16.26 -3.22 -5.55
N PRO A 161 16.59 -2.39 -4.54
CA PRO A 161 16.82 -2.88 -3.18
C PRO A 161 15.61 -3.53 -2.50
N ILE A 162 14.39 -3.23 -2.97
CA ILE A 162 13.14 -3.71 -2.37
C ILE A 162 12.30 -4.61 -3.31
N LEU A 163 12.72 -4.76 -4.57
CA LEU A 163 12.00 -5.62 -5.55
C LEU A 163 11.82 -7.06 -5.08
N PRO A 164 12.82 -7.72 -4.45
CA PRO A 164 12.65 -9.08 -3.94
C PRO A 164 11.57 -9.16 -2.85
N ASP A 165 11.49 -8.16 -1.98
CA ASP A 165 10.48 -8.10 -0.93
C ASP A 165 9.08 -7.82 -1.49
N ILE A 166 8.99 -6.97 -2.52
CA ILE A 166 7.73 -6.74 -3.25
C ILE A 166 7.27 -8.02 -3.94
N TYR A 167 8.15 -8.73 -4.64
CA TYR A 167 7.84 -10.01 -5.29
C TYR A 167 7.30 -11.01 -4.28
N ARG A 168 8.01 -11.20 -3.16
CA ARG A 168 7.58 -12.10 -2.10
C ARG A 168 6.19 -11.71 -1.56
N ALA A 169 5.94 -10.43 -1.32
CA ALA A 169 4.64 -9.96 -0.83
C ALA A 169 3.48 -10.18 -1.83
N ILE A 170 3.76 -10.28 -3.14
CA ILE A 170 2.77 -10.63 -4.17
C ILE A 170 2.41 -12.11 -4.10
N ILE A 171 3.41 -12.99 -3.92
CA ILE A 171 3.23 -14.45 -3.98
C ILE A 171 2.83 -15.07 -2.62
N GLU A 172 3.21 -14.43 -1.52
CA GLU A 172 2.89 -14.90 -0.17
C GLU A 172 1.65 -14.17 0.36
N PRO A 173 0.52 -14.87 0.56
CA PRO A 173 -0.67 -14.26 1.10
C PRO A 173 -0.42 -13.72 2.52
N SER A 174 -1.03 -12.59 2.85
CA SER A 174 -0.98 -12.09 4.22
C SER A 174 -1.91 -12.92 5.12
N PRO A 175 -1.47 -13.31 6.33
CA PRO A 175 -2.28 -14.08 7.27
C PRO A 175 -3.58 -13.39 7.69
N SER A 176 -3.60 -12.08 7.75
CA SER A 176 -4.78 -11.27 8.09
C SER A 176 -5.03 -10.15 7.09
N GLY A 177 -6.21 -9.54 7.15
CA GLY A 177 -6.56 -8.45 6.22
C GLY A 177 -6.67 -8.89 4.76
N ILE A 178 -7.04 -10.14 4.50
CA ILE A 178 -7.07 -10.78 3.17
C ILE A 178 -7.87 -9.98 2.16
N MET A 179 -8.94 -9.30 2.59
CA MET A 179 -9.76 -8.46 1.70
C MET A 179 -8.98 -7.28 1.07
N PHE A 180 -7.84 -6.92 1.64
CA PHE A 180 -6.96 -5.87 1.14
C PHE A 180 -5.72 -6.41 0.39
N ALA A 181 -5.56 -7.73 0.31
CA ALA A 181 -4.43 -8.37 -0.38
C ALA A 181 -4.39 -8.02 -1.88
N ASP A 182 -5.55 -7.79 -2.48
CA ASP A 182 -5.69 -7.35 -3.86
C ASP A 182 -4.84 -6.11 -4.18
N GLN A 183 -4.72 -5.17 -3.26
CA GLN A 183 -3.98 -3.93 -3.50
C GLN A 183 -2.48 -4.18 -3.69
N ILE A 184 -1.88 -5.08 -2.89
CA ILE A 184 -0.46 -5.41 -3.04
C ILE A 184 -0.21 -6.17 -4.33
N GLN A 185 -1.11 -7.09 -4.69
CA GLN A 185 -1.01 -7.88 -5.92
C GLN A 185 -1.14 -7.00 -7.16
N THR A 186 -2.23 -6.24 -7.29
CA THR A 186 -2.47 -5.43 -8.48
C THR A 186 -1.39 -4.37 -8.69
N ALA A 187 -1.00 -3.64 -7.64
CA ALA A 187 0.06 -2.65 -7.75
C ALA A 187 1.43 -3.27 -8.06
N GLY A 188 1.71 -4.46 -7.52
CA GLY A 188 2.92 -5.20 -7.85
C GLY A 188 2.94 -5.68 -9.29
N LEU A 189 1.81 -6.19 -9.82
CA LEU A 189 1.70 -6.58 -11.22
C LEU A 189 1.81 -5.39 -12.18
N GLU A 190 1.22 -4.25 -11.83
CA GLU A 190 1.39 -2.98 -12.57
C GLU A 190 2.86 -2.54 -12.60
N LEU A 191 3.54 -2.61 -11.45
CA LEU A 191 4.96 -2.32 -11.35
C LEU A 191 5.79 -3.23 -12.26
N PHE A 192 5.53 -4.54 -12.22
CA PHE A 192 6.26 -5.54 -13.00
C PHE A 192 6.03 -5.36 -14.50
N ALA A 193 4.81 -5.08 -14.90
CA ALA A 193 4.48 -4.80 -16.29
C ALA A 193 5.15 -3.50 -16.78
N LYS A 194 5.11 -2.43 -15.99
CA LYS A 194 5.74 -1.15 -16.29
C LYS A 194 7.23 -1.29 -16.57
N HIS A 195 7.93 -2.08 -15.76
CA HIS A 195 9.37 -2.28 -15.85
C HIS A 195 9.78 -3.54 -16.62
N ARG A 196 8.82 -4.24 -17.25
CA ARG A 196 9.08 -5.46 -18.03
C ARG A 196 9.76 -6.55 -17.22
N ILE A 197 9.38 -6.73 -15.98
CA ILE A 197 9.90 -7.80 -15.11
C ILE A 197 9.26 -9.12 -15.54
N SER A 198 10.09 -10.07 -15.96
CA SER A 198 9.65 -11.31 -16.62
C SER A 198 8.70 -12.16 -15.77
N GLU A 199 8.93 -12.23 -14.47
CA GLU A 199 8.10 -12.98 -13.51
C GLU A 199 6.67 -12.44 -13.41
N GLY A 200 6.46 -11.18 -13.80
CA GLY A 200 5.12 -10.59 -13.85
C GLY A 200 4.19 -11.25 -14.86
N ILE A 201 4.71 -11.96 -15.86
CA ILE A 201 3.88 -12.61 -16.89
C ILE A 201 3.03 -13.73 -16.27
N GLU A 202 3.68 -14.70 -15.64
CA GLU A 202 2.98 -15.84 -15.01
C GLU A 202 2.15 -15.37 -13.81
N LEU A 203 2.63 -14.43 -13.03
CA LEU A 203 1.89 -13.86 -11.89
C LEU A 203 0.61 -13.16 -12.35
N THR A 204 0.65 -12.41 -13.45
CA THR A 204 -0.52 -11.74 -14.01
C THR A 204 -1.56 -12.75 -14.52
N ALA A 205 -1.12 -13.80 -15.18
CA ALA A 205 -2.00 -14.87 -15.65
C ALA A 205 -2.61 -15.66 -14.47
N ALA A 206 -1.80 -15.98 -13.45
CA ALA A 206 -2.26 -16.65 -12.23
C ALA A 206 -3.26 -15.78 -11.46
N TYR A 207 -3.04 -14.48 -11.39
CA TYR A 207 -4.01 -13.56 -10.78
C TYR A 207 -5.34 -13.56 -11.53
N ALA A 208 -5.32 -13.55 -12.88
CA ALA A 208 -6.53 -13.64 -13.69
C ALA A 208 -7.31 -14.95 -13.43
N LYS A 209 -6.61 -16.09 -13.37
CA LYS A 209 -7.20 -17.41 -13.05
C LYS A 209 -7.85 -17.43 -11.65
N ASN A 210 -7.23 -16.80 -10.67
CA ASN A 210 -7.69 -16.80 -9.28
C ASN A 210 -8.63 -15.63 -8.95
N MET A 211 -8.98 -14.83 -9.95
CA MET A 211 -9.83 -13.65 -9.76
C MET A 211 -11.22 -14.08 -9.28
N LYS A 212 -11.62 -13.50 -8.13
CA LYS A 212 -12.96 -13.76 -7.59
C LYS A 212 -14.04 -13.29 -8.56
N PRO A 213 -15.17 -13.98 -8.61
CA PRO A 213 -16.25 -13.73 -9.57
C PRO A 213 -16.86 -12.35 -9.49
N HIS A 214 -17.00 -11.85 -8.24
CA HIS A 214 -17.53 -10.52 -7.98
C HIS A 214 -16.52 -9.41 -8.30
N ALA A 215 -15.28 -9.75 -8.66
CA ALA A 215 -14.34 -8.77 -9.14
C ALA A 215 -14.90 -8.06 -10.39
N SER A 216 -14.73 -6.74 -10.45
CA SER A 216 -15.30 -5.93 -11.54
C SER A 216 -14.76 -6.32 -12.91
N GLU A 217 -15.55 -6.13 -13.96
CA GLU A 217 -15.11 -6.27 -15.35
C GLU A 217 -13.91 -5.36 -15.67
N HIS A 218 -13.88 -4.17 -15.09
CA HIS A 218 -12.75 -3.26 -15.22
C HIS A 218 -11.44 -3.92 -14.77
N ARG A 219 -11.45 -4.70 -13.69
CA ARG A 219 -10.25 -5.36 -13.16
C ARG A 219 -9.67 -6.39 -14.14
N ILE A 220 -10.50 -7.24 -14.74
CA ILE A 220 -9.98 -8.20 -15.74
C ILE A 220 -9.42 -7.47 -16.97
N LYS A 221 -10.05 -6.39 -17.42
CA LYS A 221 -9.53 -5.56 -18.52
C LYS A 221 -8.18 -4.96 -18.20
N THR A 222 -8.00 -4.43 -16.99
CA THR A 222 -6.70 -3.92 -16.52
C THR A 222 -5.64 -5.01 -16.54
N VAL A 223 -5.92 -6.16 -15.95
CA VAL A 223 -5.00 -7.30 -15.90
C VAL A 223 -4.62 -7.79 -17.31
N MET A 224 -5.58 -7.87 -18.23
CA MET A 224 -5.31 -8.25 -19.61
C MET A 224 -4.49 -7.18 -20.37
N THR A 225 -4.65 -5.91 -20.03
CA THR A 225 -3.78 -4.85 -20.55
C THR A 225 -2.34 -5.02 -20.07
N LEU A 226 -2.12 -5.40 -18.80
CA LEU A 226 -0.79 -5.72 -18.30
C LEU A 226 -0.18 -6.90 -19.06
N MET A 227 -0.95 -7.97 -19.32
CA MET A 227 -0.50 -9.11 -20.13
C MET A 227 -0.05 -8.67 -21.53
N LYS A 228 -0.87 -7.91 -22.24
CA LYS A 228 -0.55 -7.42 -23.59
C LYS A 228 0.72 -6.58 -23.63
N SER A 229 1.04 -5.88 -22.55
CA SER A 229 2.22 -5.03 -22.46
C SER A 229 3.54 -5.78 -22.57
N TYR A 230 3.57 -7.09 -22.29
CA TYR A 230 4.75 -7.95 -22.45
C TYR A 230 4.94 -8.47 -23.89
N GLY A 231 4.00 -8.16 -24.79
CA GLY A 231 4.05 -8.57 -26.20
C GLY A 231 4.07 -10.09 -26.36
N ALA A 232 4.88 -10.57 -27.33
CA ALA A 232 4.99 -11.99 -27.63
C ALA A 232 5.49 -12.87 -26.45
N HIS A 233 6.15 -12.27 -25.45
CA HIS A 233 6.58 -13.01 -24.26
C HIS A 233 5.39 -13.55 -23.45
N SER A 234 4.21 -12.93 -23.55
CA SER A 234 2.99 -13.40 -22.89
C SER A 234 2.45 -14.70 -23.46
N GLN A 235 2.91 -15.14 -24.65
CA GLN A 235 2.49 -16.41 -25.25
C GLN A 235 2.74 -17.61 -24.34
N ARG A 236 3.81 -17.57 -23.53
CA ARG A 236 4.13 -18.63 -22.56
C ARG A 236 3.10 -18.79 -21.44
N ALA A 237 2.30 -17.77 -21.18
CA ALA A 237 1.23 -17.81 -20.16
C ALA A 237 -0.14 -18.20 -20.72
N ILE A 238 -0.27 -18.45 -22.03
CA ILE A 238 -1.55 -18.83 -22.66
C ILE A 238 -2.20 -20.02 -21.96
N PRO A 239 -1.50 -21.12 -21.61
CA PRO A 239 -2.14 -22.24 -20.91
C PRO A 239 -2.79 -21.85 -19.57
N ILE A 240 -2.20 -20.91 -18.84
CA ILE A 240 -2.76 -20.41 -17.57
C ILE A 240 -4.02 -19.56 -17.86
N LEU A 241 -4.00 -18.76 -18.93
CA LEU A 241 -5.15 -17.95 -19.34
C LEU A 241 -6.31 -18.81 -19.87
N GLU A 242 -6.02 -19.92 -20.58
CA GLU A 242 -7.03 -20.88 -21.01
C GLU A 242 -7.73 -21.54 -19.81
N ASN A 243 -6.99 -21.92 -18.77
CA ASN A 243 -7.58 -22.36 -17.50
C ASN A 243 -8.45 -21.28 -16.82
N ALA A 244 -8.11 -20.01 -16.98
CA ALA A 244 -8.97 -18.93 -16.46
C ALA A 244 -10.29 -18.83 -17.23
N ILE A 245 -10.28 -19.07 -18.55
CA ILE A 245 -11.48 -19.12 -19.37
C ILE A 245 -12.40 -20.24 -18.88
N ASP A 246 -11.85 -21.46 -18.74
CA ASP A 246 -12.60 -22.64 -18.26
C ASP A 246 -13.24 -22.37 -16.90
N TYR A 247 -12.50 -21.74 -16.00
CA TYR A 247 -13.01 -21.34 -14.69
C TYR A 247 -14.18 -20.35 -14.79
N PHE A 248 -14.12 -19.35 -15.67
CA PHE A 248 -15.23 -18.39 -15.85
C PHE A 248 -16.43 -18.98 -16.57
N ASP A 249 -16.24 -19.92 -17.51
CA ASP A 249 -17.32 -20.51 -18.28
C ASP A 249 -18.10 -21.57 -17.48
N ASN A 250 -17.40 -22.37 -16.67
CA ASN A 250 -17.96 -23.53 -15.96
C ASN A 250 -18.36 -23.21 -14.52
N ARG A 251 -18.46 -21.95 -14.20
CA ARG A 251 -18.69 -21.56 -12.83
C ARG A 251 -20.14 -21.72 -12.38
N GLU A 252 -20.29 -22.14 -11.09
CA GLU A 252 -21.51 -22.32 -10.34
C GLU A 252 -22.53 -21.17 -10.43
N PRO A 253 -23.86 -21.47 -10.32
CA PRO A 253 -24.95 -20.58 -10.70
C PRO A 253 -25.11 -19.30 -9.87
N ASP A 254 -24.40 -19.15 -8.73
CA ASP A 254 -24.55 -18.03 -7.79
C ASP A 254 -23.99 -16.69 -8.28
N PHE A 255 -23.43 -16.66 -9.47
CA PHE A 255 -22.94 -15.43 -10.06
C PHE A 255 -23.65 -15.11 -11.37
N PRO A 256 -23.85 -13.81 -11.66
CA PRO A 256 -24.44 -13.42 -12.92
C PRO A 256 -23.62 -14.02 -14.08
N LYS A 257 -24.17 -15.03 -14.76
CA LYS A 257 -23.58 -15.71 -15.94
C LYS A 257 -23.00 -14.71 -16.95
N ARG A 258 -23.67 -13.54 -17.07
CA ARG A 258 -23.23 -12.46 -17.93
C ARG A 258 -21.81 -11.96 -17.57
N LEU A 259 -21.50 -11.71 -16.29
CA LEU A 259 -20.19 -11.18 -15.86
C LEU A 259 -19.07 -12.21 -16.06
N SER A 260 -19.35 -13.49 -15.80
CA SER A 260 -18.39 -14.56 -16.04
C SER A 260 -18.10 -14.72 -17.54
N LYS A 261 -19.13 -14.72 -18.39
CA LYS A 261 -18.96 -14.75 -19.85
C LYS A 261 -18.19 -13.55 -20.39
N GLN A 262 -18.44 -12.35 -19.87
CA GLN A 262 -17.69 -11.16 -20.27
C GLN A 262 -16.21 -11.27 -19.91
N LYS A 263 -15.89 -11.80 -18.72
CA LYS A 263 -14.49 -12.05 -18.32
C LYS A 263 -13.82 -13.07 -19.20
N ALA A 264 -14.47 -14.21 -19.42
CA ALA A 264 -13.97 -15.23 -20.34
C ALA A 264 -13.72 -14.67 -21.75
N GLN A 265 -14.63 -13.85 -22.26
CA GLN A 265 -14.47 -13.22 -23.57
C GLN A 265 -13.29 -12.25 -23.60
N THR A 266 -13.11 -11.43 -22.56
CA THR A 266 -11.97 -10.51 -22.45
C THR A 266 -10.63 -11.27 -22.47
N VAL A 267 -10.55 -12.44 -21.80
CA VAL A 267 -9.36 -13.28 -21.82
C VAL A 267 -9.15 -13.91 -23.21
N ARG A 268 -10.20 -14.42 -23.88
CA ARG A 268 -10.11 -14.96 -25.24
C ARG A 268 -9.59 -13.95 -26.24
N ASP A 269 -10.10 -12.73 -26.19
CA ASP A 269 -9.69 -11.67 -27.11
C ASP A 269 -8.22 -11.29 -26.84
N THR A 270 -7.80 -11.24 -25.59
CA THR A 270 -6.41 -11.03 -25.22
C THR A 270 -5.49 -12.14 -25.73
N ILE A 271 -5.89 -13.42 -25.63
CA ILE A 271 -5.12 -14.55 -26.17
C ILE A 271 -4.94 -14.41 -27.69
N LYS A 272 -5.98 -14.01 -28.43
CA LYS A 272 -5.87 -13.77 -29.88
C LYS A 272 -4.81 -12.70 -30.19
N GLU A 273 -4.86 -11.57 -29.48
CA GLU A 273 -3.88 -10.49 -29.66
C GLU A 273 -2.45 -10.94 -29.29
N ILE A 274 -2.28 -11.71 -28.21
CA ILE A 274 -0.98 -12.22 -27.78
C ILE A 274 -0.41 -13.21 -28.80
N LYS A 275 -1.23 -14.11 -29.36
CA LYS A 275 -0.80 -15.10 -30.38
C LYS A 275 -0.25 -14.44 -31.64
N THR A 276 -0.78 -13.29 -32.02
CA THR A 276 -0.36 -12.57 -33.22
C THR A 276 0.72 -11.51 -32.94
N SER A 277 1.05 -11.26 -31.67
CA SER A 277 2.05 -10.26 -31.31
C SER A 277 3.46 -10.68 -31.72
N THR A 278 4.13 -9.81 -32.45
CA THR A 278 5.56 -9.95 -32.81
C THR A 278 6.47 -9.07 -31.94
N ASN A 279 5.90 -8.14 -31.18
CA ASN A 279 6.64 -7.27 -30.29
C ASN A 279 7.31 -8.07 -29.18
N ARG A 280 8.65 -7.93 -29.02
CA ARG A 280 9.44 -8.60 -27.97
C ARG A 280 10.22 -7.56 -27.16
N PRO A 281 9.58 -6.85 -26.22
CA PRO A 281 10.29 -5.90 -25.38
C PRO A 281 11.38 -6.62 -24.57
N LYS A 282 12.49 -5.93 -24.30
CA LYS A 282 13.55 -6.46 -23.43
C LYS A 282 12.98 -6.70 -22.03
N LEU A 283 13.11 -7.93 -21.56
CA LEU A 283 12.70 -8.31 -20.19
C LEU A 283 13.87 -8.21 -19.22
N ILE A 284 13.52 -7.98 -17.96
CA ILE A 284 14.43 -7.99 -16.81
C ILE A 284 13.94 -9.09 -15.87
N SER A 285 14.84 -9.97 -15.41
CA SER A 285 14.47 -10.96 -14.40
C SER A 285 14.72 -10.42 -13.01
N ILE A 286 13.78 -10.68 -12.10
CA ILE A 286 13.95 -10.33 -10.68
C ILE A 286 15.14 -11.07 -10.07
N LYS A 287 15.52 -12.24 -10.62
CA LYS A 287 16.70 -13.00 -10.20
C LYS A 287 18.00 -12.22 -10.35
N SER A 288 18.04 -11.22 -11.22
CA SER A 288 19.20 -10.34 -11.35
C SER A 288 19.37 -9.36 -10.19
N PHE A 289 18.41 -9.31 -9.26
CA PHE A 289 18.41 -8.45 -8.06
C PHE A 289 18.43 -9.25 -6.73
N LEU A 290 18.40 -10.57 -6.82
CA LEU A 290 18.57 -11.49 -5.68
C LEU A 290 20.04 -11.80 -5.45
#